data_3191c66a9a5914afee109d59acef8ec0
#
_entry.id   3191c66a9a5914afee109d59acef8ec0
#
_cell.length_a   1.000
_cell.length_b   1.000
_cell.length_c   1.000
_cell.angle_alpha   90.00
_cell.angle_beta   90.00
_cell.angle_gamma   90.00
#
_symmetry.space_group_name_H-M   'P 1'
#
loop_
_entity.id
_entity.type
_entity.pdbx_description
1 polymer ?
#
loop_
_entity_poly.entity_id
_entity_poly.type
_entity_poly.pdbx_seq_one_letter_code
_entity_poly.pdbx_strand_id
1 'polypeptide(L)'
;MKMNHKDFFTVSNLLSVLRLFLAVPLWLLFDNYNSSATVHYWIFALCIFAAITDILDGFLARKLNQVTEAGKIIDPLADKIAMAVVVIRLAMLGELPFYYLSLIVVRDLFIFLGGIYVTNKIGKVLPSNILGKATVLIIGIVVLLTLLQIDKNSLLFNIFYYFSIIMIVLSFIAYVIRANEYLQRKKLV
;
A
#
# COMPACT_ATOMS: atom_id res chain seq x y z
N MET A 1 -8.89 26.03 3.44
CA MET A 1 -8.37 25.40 2.21
C MET A 1 -9.53 25.30 1.24
N LYS A 2 -9.57 26.10 0.18
CA LYS A 2 -10.68 26.07 -0.81
C LYS A 2 -10.32 25.02 -1.86
N MET A 3 -10.90 23.82 -1.75
CA MET A 3 -10.80 22.81 -2.80
C MET A 3 -11.65 23.27 -3.99
N ASN A 4 -11.02 23.37 -5.14
CA ASN A 4 -11.72 23.77 -6.37
C ASN A 4 -12.25 22.49 -7.05
N HIS A 5 -13.50 22.52 -7.55
CA HIS A 5 -14.10 21.36 -8.24
C HIS A 5 -13.24 20.85 -9.42
N LYS A 6 -12.47 21.72 -10.05
CA LYS A 6 -11.54 21.34 -11.12
C LYS A 6 -10.36 20.46 -10.64
N ASP A 7 -10.02 20.49 -9.35
CA ASP A 7 -8.93 19.72 -8.79
C ASP A 7 -9.29 18.24 -8.64
N PHE A 8 -10.58 17.88 -8.67
CA PHE A 8 -11.04 16.48 -8.60
C PHE A 8 -10.97 15.76 -9.95
N PHE A 9 -11.12 16.47 -11.07
CA PHE A 9 -11.21 15.89 -12.42
C PHE A 9 -9.86 15.92 -13.16
N THR A 10 -8.79 15.52 -12.51
CA THR A 10 -7.51 15.30 -13.18
C THR A 10 -7.37 13.83 -13.59
N VAL A 11 -6.54 13.57 -14.61
CA VAL A 11 -6.29 12.21 -15.09
C VAL A 11 -5.76 11.32 -13.96
N SER A 12 -4.87 11.87 -13.13
CA SER A 12 -4.34 11.17 -11.96
C SER A 12 -5.43 10.76 -10.98
N ASN A 13 -6.26 11.71 -10.53
CA ASN A 13 -7.35 11.43 -9.59
C ASN A 13 -8.36 10.43 -10.15
N LEU A 14 -8.62 10.47 -11.47
CA LEU A 14 -9.50 9.51 -12.13
C LEU A 14 -8.94 8.09 -12.06
N LEU A 15 -7.63 7.90 -12.28
CA LEU A 15 -6.96 6.61 -12.15
C LEU A 15 -6.99 6.08 -10.71
N SER A 16 -6.82 6.94 -9.72
CA SER A 16 -6.93 6.55 -8.30
C SER A 16 -8.36 6.15 -7.92
N VAL A 17 -9.37 6.87 -8.43
CA VAL A 17 -10.78 6.51 -8.26
C VAL A 17 -11.10 5.19 -8.97
N LEU A 18 -10.58 4.97 -10.19
CA LEU A 18 -10.71 3.70 -10.90
C LEU A 18 -10.16 2.53 -10.05
N ARG A 19 -9.02 2.72 -9.39
CA ARG A 19 -8.42 1.71 -8.51
C ARG A 19 -9.31 1.39 -7.31
N LEU A 20 -9.99 2.38 -6.72
CA LEU A 20 -11.01 2.15 -5.69
C LEU A 20 -12.18 1.30 -6.21
N PHE A 21 -12.66 1.59 -7.42
CA PHE A 21 -13.70 0.78 -8.06
C PHE A 21 -13.22 -0.64 -8.38
N LEU A 22 -11.96 -0.82 -8.76
CA LEU A 22 -11.38 -2.14 -9.01
C LEU A 22 -11.29 -3.02 -7.75
N ALA A 23 -11.28 -2.43 -6.56
CA ALA A 23 -11.32 -3.17 -5.30
C ALA A 23 -12.59 -4.03 -5.16
N VAL A 24 -13.72 -3.58 -5.74
CA VAL A 24 -14.99 -4.32 -5.69
C VAL A 24 -14.95 -5.61 -6.53
N PRO A 25 -14.64 -5.59 -7.85
CA PRO A 25 -14.54 -6.83 -8.62
C PRO A 25 -13.41 -7.73 -8.10
N LEU A 26 -12.31 -7.18 -7.60
CA LEU A 26 -11.29 -7.98 -6.91
C LEU A 26 -11.87 -8.75 -5.74
N TRP A 27 -12.62 -8.10 -4.85
CA TRP A 27 -13.26 -8.75 -3.71
C TRP A 27 -14.17 -9.89 -4.15
N LEU A 28 -15.02 -9.66 -5.16
CA LEU A 28 -15.96 -10.65 -5.68
C LEU A 28 -15.28 -11.83 -6.39
N LEU A 29 -14.17 -11.59 -7.10
CA LEU A 29 -13.41 -12.67 -7.73
C LEU A 29 -12.82 -13.63 -6.69
N PHE A 30 -12.44 -13.14 -5.52
CA PHE A 30 -11.95 -13.99 -4.44
C PHE A 30 -12.99 -14.96 -3.88
N ASP A 31 -14.30 -14.73 -4.05
CA ASP A 31 -15.34 -15.69 -3.66
C ASP A 31 -15.23 -17.00 -4.46
N ASN A 32 -14.69 -16.92 -5.67
CA ASN A 32 -14.46 -18.04 -6.56
C ASN A 32 -12.98 -18.48 -6.62
N TYR A 33 -12.15 -18.06 -5.67
CA TYR A 33 -10.71 -18.29 -5.68
C TYR A 33 -10.36 -19.77 -5.88
N ASN A 34 -11.04 -20.70 -5.20
CA ASN A 34 -10.77 -22.13 -5.28
C ASN A 34 -11.49 -22.85 -6.45
N SER A 35 -12.24 -22.13 -7.29
CA SER A 35 -13.05 -22.75 -8.34
C SER A 35 -12.24 -23.13 -9.60
N SER A 36 -11.25 -22.34 -9.98
CA SER A 36 -10.42 -22.62 -11.15
C SER A 36 -9.13 -21.79 -11.18
N ALA A 37 -8.09 -22.34 -11.83
CA ALA A 37 -6.83 -21.63 -12.07
C ALA A 37 -7.05 -20.32 -12.87
N THR A 38 -8.06 -20.26 -13.71
CA THR A 38 -8.40 -19.05 -14.48
C THR A 38 -8.72 -17.86 -13.58
N VAL A 39 -9.37 -18.09 -12.44
CA VAL A 39 -9.71 -17.03 -11.47
C VAL A 39 -8.43 -16.43 -10.86
N HIS A 40 -7.43 -17.25 -10.54
CA HIS A 40 -6.14 -16.75 -10.03
C HIS A 40 -5.46 -15.81 -11.03
N TYR A 41 -5.48 -16.18 -12.32
CA TYR A 41 -4.91 -15.32 -13.37
C TYR A 41 -5.66 -14.00 -13.52
N TRP A 42 -7.00 -13.99 -13.37
CA TRP A 42 -7.78 -12.75 -13.39
C TRP A 42 -7.47 -11.87 -12.19
N ILE A 43 -7.39 -12.43 -10.99
CA ILE A 43 -7.03 -11.69 -9.78
C ILE A 43 -5.60 -11.13 -9.93
N PHE A 44 -4.65 -11.95 -10.37
CA PHE A 44 -3.28 -11.54 -10.63
C PHE A 44 -3.23 -10.39 -11.66
N ALA A 45 -3.91 -10.54 -12.80
CA ALA A 45 -3.96 -9.53 -13.85
C ALA A 45 -4.54 -8.19 -13.34
N LEU A 46 -5.60 -8.22 -12.53
CA LEU A 46 -6.17 -7.03 -11.91
C LEU A 46 -5.22 -6.39 -10.90
N CYS A 47 -4.48 -7.18 -10.12
CA CYS A 47 -3.46 -6.65 -9.21
C CYS A 47 -2.31 -5.96 -9.98
N ILE A 48 -1.83 -6.57 -11.06
CA ILE A 48 -0.82 -5.97 -11.94
C ILE A 48 -1.36 -4.70 -12.60
N PHE A 49 -2.59 -4.73 -13.10
CA PHE A 49 -3.24 -3.56 -13.68
C PHE A 49 -3.35 -2.40 -12.67
N ALA A 50 -3.77 -2.70 -11.43
CA ALA A 50 -3.82 -1.71 -10.35
C ALA A 50 -2.43 -1.12 -10.04
N ALA A 51 -1.38 -1.95 -10.00
CA ALA A 51 -0.01 -1.49 -9.78
C ALA A 51 0.52 -0.62 -10.95
N ILE A 52 0.20 -0.98 -12.19
CA ILE A 52 0.58 -0.18 -13.37
C ILE A 52 -0.14 1.17 -13.36
N THR A 53 -1.44 1.19 -13.04
CA THR A 53 -2.20 2.45 -12.96
C THR A 53 -1.66 3.38 -11.87
N ASP A 54 -1.19 2.85 -10.73
CA ASP A 54 -0.53 3.63 -9.68
C ASP A 54 0.77 4.30 -10.16
N ILE A 55 1.60 3.56 -10.89
CA ILE A 55 2.83 4.12 -11.46
C ILE A 55 2.51 5.20 -12.49
N LEU A 56 1.49 4.94 -13.32
CA LEU A 56 1.07 5.85 -14.38
C LEU A 56 0.47 7.14 -13.84
N ASP A 57 -0.38 7.09 -12.81
CA ASP A 57 -1.00 8.31 -12.25
C ASP A 57 0.06 9.22 -11.64
N GLY A 58 1.01 8.67 -10.87
CA GLY A 58 2.12 9.45 -10.32
C GLY A 58 3.05 10.02 -11.39
N PHE A 59 3.26 9.32 -12.51
CA PHE A 59 4.04 9.83 -13.64
C PHE A 59 3.29 10.94 -14.38
N LEU A 60 2.00 10.73 -14.70
CA LEU A 60 1.16 11.68 -15.42
C LEU A 60 0.94 12.97 -14.60
N ALA A 61 0.69 12.85 -13.29
CA ALA A 61 0.52 14.01 -12.41
C ALA A 61 1.74 14.94 -12.47
N ARG A 62 2.95 14.36 -12.44
CA ARG A 62 4.20 15.15 -12.54
C ARG A 62 4.42 15.72 -13.93
N LYS A 63 4.20 14.92 -14.98
CA LYS A 63 4.41 15.34 -16.37
C LYS A 63 3.45 16.44 -16.81
N LEU A 64 2.21 16.39 -16.34
CA LEU A 64 1.16 17.35 -16.69
C LEU A 64 1.08 18.54 -15.72
N ASN A 65 1.96 18.59 -14.68
CA ASN A 65 1.91 19.58 -13.60
C ASN A 65 0.51 19.67 -12.92
N GLN A 66 -0.19 18.54 -12.82
CA GLN A 66 -1.54 18.41 -12.26
C GLN A 66 -1.54 17.75 -10.88
N VAL A 67 -0.52 18.03 -10.06
CA VAL A 67 -0.50 17.55 -8.67
C VAL A 67 -1.52 18.34 -7.86
N THR A 68 -2.62 17.69 -7.47
CA THR A 68 -3.71 18.31 -6.74
C THR A 68 -3.66 17.97 -5.25
N GLU A 69 -4.26 18.82 -4.41
CA GLU A 69 -4.38 18.54 -2.97
C GLU A 69 -5.31 17.34 -2.72
N ALA A 70 -6.35 17.16 -3.55
CA ALA A 70 -7.23 16.00 -3.50
C ALA A 70 -6.48 14.70 -3.83
N GLY A 71 -5.66 14.69 -4.88
CA GLY A 71 -4.85 13.54 -5.28
C GLY A 71 -3.89 13.10 -4.17
N LYS A 72 -3.23 14.02 -3.48
CA LYS A 72 -2.35 13.70 -2.34
C LYS A 72 -3.02 12.89 -1.22
N ILE A 73 -4.37 12.91 -1.16
CA ILE A 73 -5.15 12.14 -0.18
C ILE A 73 -5.74 10.89 -0.81
N ILE A 74 -6.33 11.02 -2.02
CA ILE A 74 -7.05 9.93 -2.70
C ILE A 74 -6.09 8.83 -3.14
N ASP A 75 -4.92 9.19 -3.70
CA ASP A 75 -3.95 8.21 -4.21
C ASP A 75 -3.46 7.25 -3.11
N PRO A 76 -2.90 7.73 -1.96
CA PRO A 76 -2.48 6.82 -0.90
C PRO A 76 -3.62 6.02 -0.28
N LEU A 77 -4.86 6.55 -0.30
CA LEU A 77 -6.03 5.85 0.21
C LEU A 77 -6.43 4.71 -0.73
N ALA A 78 -6.47 4.97 -2.04
CA ALA A 78 -6.79 3.97 -3.06
C ALA A 78 -5.80 2.79 -3.03
N ASP A 79 -4.50 3.09 -2.94
CA ASP A 79 -3.45 2.07 -2.84
C ASP A 79 -3.62 1.18 -1.62
N LYS A 80 -3.86 1.79 -0.46
CA LYS A 80 -4.05 1.05 0.78
C LYS A 80 -5.30 0.18 0.76
N ILE A 81 -6.41 0.67 0.20
CA ILE A 81 -7.65 -0.10 0.09
C ILE A 81 -7.46 -1.27 -0.87
N ALA A 82 -6.87 -1.04 -2.05
CA ALA A 82 -6.62 -2.12 -3.01
C ALA A 82 -5.73 -3.22 -2.42
N MET A 83 -4.63 -2.85 -1.79
CA MET A 83 -3.72 -3.81 -1.13
C MET A 83 -4.42 -4.52 0.04
N ALA A 84 -5.17 -3.79 0.88
CA ALA A 84 -5.87 -4.36 2.03
C ALA A 84 -6.90 -5.41 1.58
N VAL A 85 -7.68 -5.14 0.54
CA VAL A 85 -8.64 -6.11 -0.03
C VAL A 85 -7.94 -7.43 -0.36
N VAL A 86 -6.82 -7.37 -1.10
CA VAL A 86 -6.10 -8.57 -1.51
C VAL A 86 -5.53 -9.34 -0.32
N VAL A 87 -4.84 -8.64 0.60
CA VAL A 87 -4.19 -9.31 1.76
C VAL A 87 -5.22 -9.88 2.72
N ILE A 88 -6.34 -9.18 2.98
CA ILE A 88 -7.44 -9.67 3.82
C ILE A 88 -8.04 -10.93 3.20
N ARG A 89 -8.35 -10.92 1.89
CA ARG A 89 -8.95 -12.08 1.21
C ARG A 89 -8.00 -13.29 1.21
N LEU A 90 -6.72 -13.09 0.95
CA LEU A 90 -5.72 -14.15 1.03
C LEU A 90 -5.58 -14.71 2.47
N ALA A 91 -5.68 -13.87 3.50
CA ALA A 91 -5.67 -14.33 4.88
C ALA A 91 -6.96 -15.10 5.23
N MET A 92 -8.13 -14.64 4.78
CA MET A 92 -9.41 -15.35 4.98
C MET A 92 -9.45 -16.73 4.31
N LEU A 93 -8.79 -16.87 3.17
CA LEU A 93 -8.65 -18.12 2.43
C LEU A 93 -7.55 -19.05 3.01
N GLY A 94 -6.81 -18.61 4.02
CA GLY A 94 -5.69 -19.37 4.58
C GLY A 94 -4.43 -19.39 3.71
N GLU A 95 -4.41 -18.60 2.63
CA GLU A 95 -3.25 -18.49 1.73
C GLU A 95 -2.08 -17.72 2.37
N LEU A 96 -2.41 -16.73 3.20
CA LEU A 96 -1.45 -16.03 4.06
C LEU A 96 -1.87 -16.16 5.53
N PRO A 97 -0.91 -16.32 6.48
CA PRO A 97 -1.24 -16.39 7.90
C PRO A 97 -1.84 -15.08 8.42
N PHE A 98 -2.80 -15.16 9.34
CA PHE A 98 -3.40 -13.96 9.95
C PHE A 98 -2.39 -13.07 10.68
N TYR A 99 -1.32 -13.64 11.27
CA TYR A 99 -0.29 -12.84 11.91
C TYR A 99 0.45 -11.96 10.90
N TYR A 100 0.62 -12.41 9.64
CA TYR A 100 1.25 -11.61 8.59
C TYR A 100 0.38 -10.40 8.23
N LEU A 101 -0.93 -10.60 8.05
CA LEU A 101 -1.89 -9.51 7.90
C LEU A 101 -1.81 -8.53 9.09
N SER A 102 -1.81 -9.07 10.32
CA SER A 102 -1.75 -8.23 11.54
C SER A 102 -0.49 -7.39 11.59
N LEU A 103 0.68 -7.93 11.20
CA LEU A 103 1.93 -7.17 11.14
C LEU A 103 1.86 -6.00 10.17
N ILE A 104 1.28 -6.21 8.97
CA ILE A 104 1.10 -5.16 7.96
C ILE A 104 0.17 -4.07 8.51
N VAL A 105 -1.01 -4.46 9.01
CA VAL A 105 -2.03 -3.52 9.49
C VAL A 105 -1.54 -2.72 10.68
N VAL A 106 -0.95 -3.39 11.67
CA VAL A 106 -0.42 -2.74 12.87
C VAL A 106 0.67 -1.73 12.49
N ARG A 107 1.62 -2.15 11.65
CA ARG A 107 2.68 -1.26 11.17
C ARG A 107 2.12 -0.04 10.46
N ASP A 108 1.17 -0.22 9.52
CA ASP A 108 0.60 0.87 8.74
C ASP A 108 -0.22 1.83 9.60
N LEU A 109 -0.98 1.30 10.56
CA LEU A 109 -1.75 2.08 11.52
C LEU A 109 -0.84 2.94 12.40
N PHE A 110 0.23 2.35 12.95
CA PHE A 110 1.18 3.09 13.78
C PHE A 110 1.92 4.18 13.00
N ILE A 111 2.32 3.91 11.75
CA ILE A 111 2.95 4.93 10.89
C ILE A 111 1.96 6.05 10.59
N PHE A 112 0.70 5.73 10.32
CA PHE A 112 -0.33 6.72 10.03
C PHE A 112 -0.66 7.60 11.24
N LEU A 113 -0.96 6.99 12.39
CA LEU A 113 -1.27 7.70 13.63
C LEU A 113 -0.06 8.50 14.14
N GLY A 114 1.13 7.91 14.09
CA GLY A 114 2.37 8.59 14.43
C GLY A 114 2.67 9.76 13.51
N GLY A 115 2.37 9.63 12.21
CA GLY A 115 2.48 10.73 11.24
C GLY A 115 1.57 11.90 11.57
N ILE A 116 0.30 11.63 11.91
CA ILE A 116 -0.65 12.66 12.36
C ILE A 116 -0.15 13.34 13.65
N TYR A 117 0.27 12.55 14.64
CA TYR A 117 0.78 13.09 15.91
C TYR A 117 1.97 14.03 15.71
N VAL A 118 2.96 13.60 14.92
CA VAL A 118 4.14 14.41 14.64
C VAL A 118 3.78 15.66 13.83
N THR A 119 2.92 15.54 12.83
CA THR A 119 2.46 16.68 12.02
C THR A 119 1.75 17.73 12.88
N ASN A 120 0.85 17.32 13.77
CA ASN A 120 0.15 18.22 14.67
C ASN A 120 1.10 18.92 15.65
N LYS A 121 2.15 18.22 16.09
CA LYS A 121 3.09 18.77 17.07
C LYS A 121 4.16 19.67 16.44
N ILE A 122 4.61 19.39 15.22
CA ILE A 122 5.72 20.09 14.55
C ILE A 122 5.22 21.10 13.51
N GLY A 123 3.99 20.90 12.97
CA GLY A 123 3.43 21.69 11.87
C GLY A 123 4.00 21.32 10.49
N LYS A 124 4.76 20.21 10.38
CA LYS A 124 5.34 19.72 9.12
C LYS A 124 5.09 18.22 8.99
N VAL A 125 4.72 17.79 7.78
CA VAL A 125 4.54 16.37 7.44
C VAL A 125 5.91 15.69 7.38
N LEU A 126 6.02 14.53 8.02
CA LEU A 126 7.22 13.69 7.92
C LEU A 126 7.40 13.20 6.47
N PRO A 127 8.57 13.42 5.85
CA PRO A 127 8.83 12.92 4.52
C PRO A 127 8.84 11.37 4.51
N SER A 128 8.38 10.78 3.40
CA SER A 128 8.33 9.34 3.23
C SER A 128 9.72 8.69 3.38
N ASN A 129 9.77 7.50 4.01
CA ASN A 129 11.00 6.74 4.19
C ASN A 129 11.20 5.74 3.02
N ILE A 130 12.41 5.65 2.48
CA ILE A 130 12.79 4.68 1.44
C ILE A 130 12.54 3.25 1.91
N LEU A 131 12.88 2.94 3.18
CA LEU A 131 12.62 1.63 3.78
C LEU A 131 11.12 1.29 3.77
N GLY A 132 10.24 2.26 4.05
CA GLY A 132 8.80 2.06 4.00
C GLY A 132 8.31 1.72 2.60
N LYS A 133 8.83 2.39 1.56
CA LYS A 133 8.49 2.11 0.16
C LYS A 133 8.97 0.73 -0.27
N ALA A 134 10.22 0.38 0.07
CA ALA A 134 10.78 -0.94 -0.21
C ALA A 134 9.98 -2.05 0.48
N THR A 135 9.53 -1.83 1.72
CA THR A 135 8.69 -2.78 2.46
C THR A 135 7.39 -3.08 1.73
N VAL A 136 6.67 -2.04 1.27
CA VAL A 136 5.41 -2.21 0.52
C VAL A 136 5.65 -2.98 -0.78
N LEU A 137 6.75 -2.69 -1.49
CA LEU A 137 7.10 -3.41 -2.71
C LEU A 137 7.35 -4.89 -2.45
N ILE A 138 8.09 -5.24 -1.38
CA ILE A 138 8.38 -6.64 -1.04
C ILE A 138 7.12 -7.37 -0.57
N ILE A 139 6.24 -6.72 0.20
CA ILE A 139 4.91 -7.26 0.52
C ILE A 139 4.13 -7.55 -0.76
N GLY A 140 4.14 -6.62 -1.71
CA GLY A 140 3.52 -6.82 -3.03
C GLY A 140 4.06 -8.04 -3.76
N ILE A 141 5.38 -8.29 -3.73
CA ILE A 141 5.99 -9.48 -4.31
C ILE A 141 5.46 -10.75 -3.62
N VAL A 142 5.40 -10.79 -2.30
CA VAL A 142 4.86 -11.95 -1.55
C VAL A 142 3.40 -12.21 -1.95
N VAL A 143 2.58 -11.18 -2.07
CA VAL A 143 1.20 -11.27 -2.53
C VAL A 143 1.12 -11.84 -3.94
N LEU A 144 1.94 -11.37 -4.87
CA LEU A 144 1.97 -11.85 -6.25
C LEU A 144 2.43 -13.31 -6.33
N LEU A 145 3.45 -13.72 -5.55
CA LEU A 145 3.90 -15.10 -5.46
C LEU A 145 2.78 -16.01 -4.93
N THR A 146 2.02 -15.54 -3.93
CA THR A 146 0.86 -16.27 -3.39
C THR A 146 -0.24 -16.41 -4.45
N LEU A 147 -0.56 -15.36 -5.20
CA LEU A 147 -1.57 -15.38 -6.27
C LEU A 147 -1.16 -16.30 -7.43
N LEU A 148 0.13 -16.40 -7.73
CA LEU A 148 0.68 -17.33 -8.71
C LEU A 148 0.77 -18.78 -8.18
N GLN A 149 0.29 -19.01 -6.96
CA GLN A 149 0.32 -20.33 -6.30
C GLN A 149 1.73 -20.96 -6.27
N ILE A 150 2.76 -20.14 -6.14
CA ILE A 150 4.12 -20.63 -5.93
C ILE A 150 4.14 -21.44 -4.63
N ASP A 151 4.75 -22.63 -4.69
CA ASP A 151 4.85 -23.51 -3.52
C ASP A 151 5.44 -22.74 -2.32
N LYS A 152 4.69 -22.73 -1.23
CA LYS A 152 5.07 -22.04 0.03
C LYS A 152 6.30 -22.66 0.69
N ASN A 153 6.63 -23.89 0.35
CA ASN A 153 7.87 -24.56 0.81
C ASN A 153 9.07 -24.25 -0.10
N SER A 154 8.85 -23.59 -1.25
CA SER A 154 9.93 -23.23 -2.14
C SER A 154 10.89 -22.22 -1.49
N LEU A 155 12.17 -22.35 -1.83
CA LEU A 155 13.19 -21.39 -1.38
C LEU A 155 12.85 -19.96 -1.79
N LEU A 156 12.33 -19.78 -3.01
CA LEU A 156 11.94 -18.48 -3.54
C LEU A 156 10.88 -17.81 -2.66
N PHE A 157 9.77 -18.52 -2.36
CA PHE A 157 8.70 -17.98 -1.53
C PHE A 157 9.21 -17.65 -0.12
N ASN A 158 9.92 -18.56 0.51
CA ASN A 158 10.44 -18.39 1.87
C ASN A 158 11.39 -17.19 2.00
N ILE A 159 12.29 -16.98 1.03
CA ILE A 159 13.18 -15.81 1.02
C ILE A 159 12.37 -14.52 1.05
N PHE A 160 11.45 -14.33 0.11
CA PHE A 160 10.65 -13.08 0.05
C PHE A 160 9.74 -12.93 1.25
N TYR A 161 9.15 -14.02 1.73
CA TYR A 161 8.25 -14.02 2.88
C TYR A 161 8.96 -13.57 4.16
N TYR A 162 10.06 -14.24 4.55
CA TYR A 162 10.81 -13.85 5.74
C TYR A 162 11.48 -12.48 5.59
N PHE A 163 11.99 -12.18 4.40
CA PHE A 163 12.55 -10.87 4.13
C PHE A 163 11.50 -9.75 4.27
N SER A 164 10.26 -9.98 3.85
CA SER A 164 9.17 -9.02 4.05
C SER A 164 8.89 -8.77 5.53
N ILE A 165 8.89 -9.81 6.38
CA ILE A 165 8.70 -9.69 7.83
C ILE A 165 9.82 -8.84 8.44
N ILE A 166 11.08 -9.11 8.09
CA ILE A 166 12.23 -8.32 8.54
C ILE A 166 12.06 -6.85 8.13
N MET A 167 11.68 -6.60 6.88
CA MET A 167 11.48 -5.25 6.36
C MET A 167 10.32 -4.52 7.03
N ILE A 168 9.22 -5.21 7.39
CA ILE A 168 8.11 -4.65 8.17
C ILE A 168 8.63 -4.11 9.50
N VAL A 169 9.40 -4.93 10.24
CA VAL A 169 9.96 -4.55 11.53
C VAL A 169 10.96 -3.41 11.40
N LEU A 170 11.90 -3.51 10.46
CA LEU A 170 12.92 -2.48 10.24
C LEU A 170 12.30 -1.13 9.82
N SER A 171 11.29 -1.15 8.94
CA SER A 171 10.62 0.07 8.51
C SER A 171 9.85 0.75 9.65
N PHE A 172 9.28 -0.04 10.55
CA PHE A 172 8.62 0.47 11.76
C PHE A 172 9.62 1.12 12.70
N ILE A 173 10.73 0.43 13.02
CA ILE A 173 11.81 0.96 13.88
C ILE A 173 12.38 2.25 13.29
N ALA A 174 12.71 2.25 12.00
CA ALA A 174 13.24 3.43 11.33
C ALA A 174 12.26 4.62 11.36
N TYR A 175 10.95 4.34 11.28
CA TYR A 175 9.92 5.38 11.43
C TYR A 175 9.92 5.97 12.83
N VAL A 176 9.95 5.13 13.88
CA VAL A 176 9.95 5.57 15.29
C VAL A 176 11.19 6.40 15.61
N ILE A 177 12.37 5.96 15.17
CA ILE A 177 13.64 6.72 15.37
C ILE A 177 13.50 8.09 14.73
N ARG A 178 13.07 8.14 13.47
CA ARG A 178 12.93 9.39 12.73
C ARG A 178 11.88 10.33 13.34
N ALA A 179 10.75 9.80 13.78
CA ALA A 179 9.72 10.57 14.47
C ALA A 179 10.28 11.23 15.75
N ASN A 180 11.05 10.48 16.54
CA ASN A 180 11.70 10.98 17.74
C ASN A 180 12.73 12.07 17.44
N GLU A 181 13.58 11.91 16.42
CA GLU A 181 14.54 12.92 16.00
C GLU A 181 13.86 14.24 15.65
N TYR A 182 12.78 14.20 14.87
CA TYR A 182 12.02 15.40 14.51
C TYR A 182 11.37 16.07 15.73
N LEU A 183 10.86 15.30 16.68
CA LEU A 183 10.28 15.82 17.91
C LEU A 183 11.34 16.47 18.83
N GLN A 184 12.55 15.90 18.89
CA GLN A 184 13.65 16.46 19.68
C GLN A 184 14.21 17.76 19.08
N ARG A 185 14.37 17.82 17.77
CA ARG A 185 14.86 19.05 17.09
C ARG A 185 13.96 20.26 17.34
N LYS A 186 12.64 20.06 17.50
CA LYS A 186 11.72 21.16 17.84
C LYS A 186 11.84 21.63 19.30
N LYS A 187 12.34 20.80 20.22
CA LYS A 187 12.57 21.21 21.62
C LYS A 187 13.81 22.08 21.79
N LEU A 188 14.70 22.11 20.79
CA LEU A 188 15.96 22.83 20.82
C LEU A 188 15.90 24.19 20.11
N VAL A 189 14.76 24.53 19.49
CA VAL A 189 14.43 25.81 18.85
C VAL A 189 13.27 26.46 19.61
#